data_0ba46407a9277ea122f530afd7c5cd61
#
_entry.id   0ba46407a9277ea122f530afd7c5cd61
#
_cell.length_a   1.000
_cell.length_b   1.000
_cell.length_c   1.000
_cell.angle_alpha   90.00
_cell.angle_beta   90.00
_cell.angle_gamma   90.00
#
_symmetry.space_group_name_H-M   'P 1'
#
loop_
_entity.id
_entity.type
_entity.pdbx_description
1 polymer ?
#
loop_
_entity_poly.entity_id
_entity_poly.type
_entity_poly.pdbx_seq_one_letter_code
_entity_poly.pdbx_strand_id
1 'polypeptide(L)'
;RIESLVTDLLDLSHIEQQKELEINYMNLSELAINIIDNLQTQAYNKRIKIQSEIEKDVIIEAHENKIAQVITNLLSNAINYSSEDNKVIVRVYRNDNKVYLEIQDYGIGISETDQKRIFERFYRVDKARSRDSGGTGLGLSITKHIVEAHNGRIDVKSAPGKGSIFKVLFNDN
;
A
#
# COMPACT_ATOMS: atom_id res chain seq x y z
N ARG A 1 1.76 4.29 -19.49
CA ARG A 1 1.46 2.88 -19.11
C ARG A 1 2.68 1.98 -19.28
N ILE A 2 3.30 2.00 -20.47
CA ILE A 2 4.52 1.25 -20.74
C ILE A 2 5.65 1.72 -19.84
N GLU A 3 5.78 3.04 -19.65
CA GLU A 3 6.77 3.63 -18.76
C GLU A 3 6.58 3.18 -17.31
N SER A 4 5.34 3.13 -16.81
CA SER A 4 5.03 2.65 -15.47
C SER A 4 5.37 1.17 -15.32
N LEU A 5 5.08 0.36 -16.33
CA LEU A 5 5.39 -1.07 -16.31
C LEU A 5 6.90 -1.31 -16.29
N VAL A 6 7.66 -0.58 -17.11
CA VAL A 6 9.13 -0.69 -17.13
C VAL A 6 9.72 -0.26 -15.78
N THR A 7 9.25 0.83 -15.20
CA THR A 7 9.70 1.30 -13.89
C THR A 7 9.40 0.25 -12.81
N ASP A 8 8.19 -0.29 -12.78
CA ASP A 8 7.81 -1.32 -11.82
C ASP A 8 8.64 -2.59 -11.97
N LEU A 9 8.93 -3.02 -13.20
CA LEU A 9 9.78 -4.17 -13.46
C LEU A 9 11.22 -3.93 -13.01
N LEU A 10 11.76 -2.74 -13.24
CA LEU A 10 13.10 -2.38 -12.78
C LEU A 10 13.16 -2.34 -11.26
N ASP A 11 12.16 -1.77 -10.60
CA ASP A 11 12.06 -1.73 -9.14
C ASP A 11 12.00 -3.14 -8.56
N LEU A 12 11.19 -4.02 -9.14
CA LEU A 12 11.07 -5.40 -8.70
C LEU A 12 12.39 -6.15 -8.88
N SER A 13 13.07 -5.97 -10.02
CA SER A 13 14.38 -6.56 -10.30
C SER A 13 15.43 -6.09 -9.29
N HIS A 14 15.46 -4.79 -8.99
CA HIS A 14 16.38 -4.23 -7.99
C HIS A 14 16.12 -4.80 -6.60
N ILE A 15 14.85 -4.93 -6.19
CA ILE A 15 14.47 -5.51 -4.89
C ILE A 15 14.94 -6.97 -4.80
N GLU A 16 14.75 -7.75 -5.85
CA GLU A 16 15.17 -9.16 -5.89
C GLU A 16 16.69 -9.34 -5.87
N GLN A 17 17.43 -8.43 -6.48
CA GLN A 17 18.89 -8.47 -6.56
C GLN A 17 19.59 -7.87 -5.35
N GLN A 18 18.93 -6.96 -4.64
CA GLN A 18 19.51 -6.32 -3.46
C GLN A 18 19.56 -7.30 -2.30
N LYS A 19 20.77 -7.60 -1.85
CA LYS A 19 21.00 -8.43 -0.67
C LYS A 19 20.88 -7.64 0.62
N GLU A 20 21.11 -6.32 0.57
CA GLU A 20 21.05 -5.42 1.72
C GLU A 20 20.39 -4.12 1.35
N LEU A 21 19.36 -3.72 2.12
CA LEU A 21 18.73 -2.41 2.02
C LEU A 21 19.46 -1.44 2.96
N GLU A 22 19.60 -0.18 2.53
CA GLU A 22 20.06 0.88 3.44
C GLU A 22 18.97 1.17 4.47
N ILE A 23 19.16 0.66 5.67
CA ILE A 23 18.20 0.75 6.76
C ILE A 23 18.64 1.84 7.72
N ASN A 24 17.74 2.76 8.00
CA ASN A 24 17.96 3.85 8.97
C ASN A 24 16.69 4.03 9.81
N TYR A 25 16.83 4.68 10.95
CA TYR A 25 15.66 5.11 11.71
C TYR A 25 14.88 6.14 10.91
N MET A 26 13.57 5.95 10.83
CA MET A 26 12.68 6.87 10.11
C MET A 26 11.36 7.04 10.87
N ASN A 27 10.72 8.18 10.68
CA ASN A 27 9.41 8.48 11.27
C ASN A 27 8.30 8.05 10.30
N LEU A 28 7.69 6.90 10.56
CA LEU A 28 6.61 6.36 9.73
C LEU A 28 5.38 7.28 9.74
N SER A 29 5.10 7.89 10.88
CA SER A 29 3.95 8.80 11.03
C SER A 29 4.07 10.01 10.11
N GLU A 30 5.24 10.66 10.09
CA GLU A 30 5.48 11.80 9.22
C GLU A 30 5.46 11.41 7.74
N LEU A 31 6.05 10.27 7.40
CA LEU A 31 6.05 9.77 6.04
C LEU A 31 4.62 9.52 5.54
N ALA A 32 3.79 8.88 6.36
CA ALA A 32 2.39 8.62 6.01
C ALA A 32 1.62 9.92 5.79
N ILE A 33 1.80 10.92 6.65
CA ILE A 33 1.17 12.23 6.52
C ILE A 33 1.59 12.90 5.20
N ASN A 34 2.87 12.87 4.87
CA ASN A 34 3.39 13.47 3.64
C ASN A 34 2.81 12.80 2.39
N ILE A 35 2.68 11.48 2.39
CA ILE A 35 2.10 10.77 1.26
C ILE A 35 0.60 11.02 1.15
N ILE A 36 -0.12 11.10 2.26
CA ILE A 36 -1.53 11.50 2.26
C ILE A 36 -1.68 12.88 1.59
N ASP A 37 -0.85 13.84 1.96
CA ASP A 37 -0.87 15.18 1.36
C ASP A 37 -0.62 15.11 -0.16
N ASN A 38 0.34 14.30 -0.59
CA ASN A 38 0.68 14.15 -2.00
C ASN A 38 -0.46 13.52 -2.83
N LEU A 39 -1.29 12.71 -2.22
CA LEU A 39 -2.39 12.02 -2.91
C LEU A 39 -3.75 12.72 -2.76
N GLN A 40 -3.80 13.86 -2.09
CA GLN A 40 -5.06 14.60 -1.89
C GLN A 40 -5.73 15.00 -3.20
N THR A 41 -4.97 15.42 -4.21
CA THR A 41 -5.54 15.80 -5.50
C THR A 41 -6.18 14.59 -6.19
N GLN A 42 -5.52 13.44 -6.18
CA GLN A 42 -6.07 12.21 -6.74
C GLN A 42 -7.37 11.81 -6.03
N ALA A 43 -7.39 11.87 -4.70
CA ALA A 43 -8.56 11.57 -3.89
C ALA A 43 -9.70 12.57 -4.16
N TYR A 44 -9.39 13.85 -4.21
CA TYR A 44 -10.36 14.90 -4.48
C TYR A 44 -11.04 14.71 -5.83
N ASN A 45 -10.28 14.41 -6.87
CA ASN A 45 -10.82 14.19 -8.21
C ASN A 45 -11.83 13.04 -8.27
N LYS A 46 -11.71 12.10 -7.38
CA LYS A 46 -12.65 10.98 -7.25
C LYS A 46 -13.66 11.15 -6.11
N ARG A 47 -13.64 12.32 -5.46
CA ARG A 47 -14.48 12.63 -4.31
C ARG A 47 -14.30 11.63 -3.15
N ILE A 48 -13.06 11.23 -2.93
CA ILE A 48 -12.68 10.36 -1.81
C ILE A 48 -12.06 11.23 -0.71
N LYS A 49 -12.56 11.08 0.51
CA LYS A 49 -11.99 11.73 1.68
C LYS A 49 -10.97 10.79 2.33
N ILE A 50 -9.74 11.26 2.51
CA ILE A 50 -8.72 10.51 3.23
C ILE A 50 -8.81 10.92 4.71
N GLN A 51 -9.13 9.96 5.56
CA GLN A 51 -9.16 10.13 7.02
C GLN A 51 -7.90 9.51 7.60
N SER A 52 -7.21 10.24 8.46
CA SER A 52 -5.99 9.76 9.09
C SER A 52 -6.21 9.50 10.58
N GLU A 53 -5.74 8.35 11.04
CA GLU A 53 -5.69 7.95 12.46
C GLU A 53 -4.25 7.54 12.72
N ILE A 54 -3.38 8.53 12.87
CA ILE A 54 -1.93 8.33 12.93
C ILE A 54 -1.41 8.70 14.31
N GLU A 55 -0.87 7.71 15.00
CA GLU A 55 -0.17 7.91 16.27
C GLU A 55 1.12 8.69 16.00
N LYS A 56 1.42 9.66 16.84
CA LYS A 56 2.56 10.56 16.67
C LYS A 56 3.89 9.82 16.89
N ASP A 57 4.87 10.15 16.04
CA ASP A 57 6.27 9.70 16.22
C ASP A 57 6.44 8.18 16.32
N VAL A 58 5.81 7.44 15.42
CA VAL A 58 6.06 6.00 15.28
C VAL A 58 7.33 5.83 14.46
N ILE A 59 8.41 5.42 15.11
CA ILE A 59 9.74 5.29 14.52
C ILE A 59 10.01 3.81 14.20
N ILE A 60 10.50 3.54 12.99
CA ILE A 60 10.93 2.21 12.58
C ILE A 60 12.32 2.27 11.95
N GLU A 61 13.00 1.15 11.90
CA GLU A 61 14.23 1.00 11.12
C GLU A 61 13.85 0.47 9.74
N ALA A 62 14.08 1.27 8.70
CA ALA A 62 13.65 0.91 7.35
C ALA A 62 14.37 1.73 6.29
N HIS A 63 14.21 1.31 5.05
CA HIS A 63 14.61 2.10 3.88
C HIS A 63 13.44 3.03 3.52
N GLU A 64 13.59 4.32 3.84
CA GLU A 64 12.49 5.29 3.76
C GLU A 64 11.82 5.33 2.38
N ASN A 65 12.60 5.38 1.30
CA ASN A 65 12.06 5.44 -0.04
C ASN A 65 11.24 4.20 -0.40
N LYS A 66 11.65 3.03 0.08
CA LYS A 66 10.91 1.78 -0.15
C LYS A 66 9.61 1.74 0.65
N ILE A 67 9.63 2.21 1.88
CA ILE A 67 8.40 2.31 2.68
C ILE A 67 7.45 3.35 2.08
N ALA A 68 7.98 4.47 1.57
CA ALA A 68 7.17 5.44 0.84
C ALA A 68 6.46 4.80 -0.36
N GLN A 69 7.13 3.92 -1.07
CA GLN A 69 6.54 3.16 -2.19
C GLN A 69 5.41 2.24 -1.72
N VAL A 70 5.58 1.56 -0.59
CA VAL A 70 4.53 0.72 0.03
C VAL A 70 3.28 1.56 0.32
N ILE A 71 3.43 2.68 1.02
CA ILE A 71 2.29 3.52 1.40
C ILE A 71 1.62 4.08 0.14
N THR A 72 2.39 4.59 -0.81
CA THR A 72 1.87 5.14 -2.06
C THR A 72 1.08 4.10 -2.83
N ASN A 73 1.62 2.89 -2.99
CA ASN A 73 0.94 1.80 -3.70
C ASN A 73 -0.38 1.41 -3.03
N LEU A 74 -0.38 1.23 -1.71
CA LEU A 74 -1.58 0.82 -0.98
C LEU A 74 -2.64 1.92 -0.96
N LEU A 75 -2.23 3.17 -0.72
CA LEU A 75 -3.17 4.30 -0.67
C LEU A 75 -3.74 4.62 -2.04
N SER A 76 -2.92 4.61 -3.08
CA SER A 76 -3.37 4.81 -4.45
C SER A 76 -4.36 3.74 -4.89
N ASN A 77 -4.10 2.47 -4.57
CA ASN A 77 -5.04 1.38 -4.81
C ASN A 77 -6.38 1.60 -4.07
N ALA A 78 -6.31 1.98 -2.81
CA ALA A 78 -7.52 2.23 -2.01
C ALA A 78 -8.38 3.33 -2.64
N ILE A 79 -7.76 4.41 -3.10
CA ILE A 79 -8.48 5.51 -3.78
C ILE A 79 -9.10 5.01 -5.09
N ASN A 80 -8.33 4.27 -5.89
CA ASN A 80 -8.77 3.81 -7.22
C ASN A 80 -9.92 2.81 -7.15
N TYR A 81 -9.94 1.94 -6.15
CA TYR A 81 -10.97 0.90 -6.01
C TYR A 81 -12.15 1.31 -5.12
N SER A 82 -12.07 2.46 -4.47
CA SER A 82 -13.21 3.00 -3.72
C SER A 82 -14.29 3.54 -4.67
N SER A 83 -15.54 3.46 -4.23
CA SER A 83 -16.63 4.12 -4.89
C SER A 83 -16.54 5.64 -4.65
N GLU A 84 -17.05 6.44 -5.60
CA GLU A 84 -17.12 7.90 -5.44
C GLU A 84 -17.93 8.28 -4.18
N ASP A 85 -17.64 9.45 -3.63
CA ASP A 85 -18.29 10.00 -2.43
C ASP A 85 -18.11 9.12 -1.19
N ASN A 86 -16.94 8.48 -1.07
CA ASN A 86 -16.62 7.61 0.03
C ASN A 86 -15.34 8.08 0.75
N LYS A 87 -14.81 7.26 1.62
CA LYS A 87 -13.59 7.58 2.38
C LYS A 87 -12.59 6.43 2.33
N VAL A 88 -11.34 6.78 2.60
CA VAL A 88 -10.24 5.86 2.84
C VAL A 88 -9.64 6.23 4.18
N ILE A 89 -9.32 5.25 5.02
CA ILE A 89 -8.74 5.49 6.34
C ILE A 89 -7.31 4.96 6.34
N VAL A 90 -6.38 5.81 6.78
CA VAL A 90 -4.97 5.44 6.97
C VAL A 90 -4.68 5.43 8.46
N ARG A 91 -4.22 4.30 8.98
CA ARG A 91 -3.86 4.13 10.39
C ARG A 91 -2.39 3.78 10.53
N VAL A 92 -1.73 4.43 11.46
CA VAL A 92 -0.36 4.11 11.89
C VAL A 92 -0.35 4.07 13.41
N TYR A 93 0.04 2.95 13.98
CA TYR A 93 0.05 2.82 15.44
C TYR A 93 1.02 1.73 15.90
N ARG A 94 1.35 1.77 17.17
CA ARG A 94 2.20 0.79 17.84
C ARG A 94 1.36 -0.02 18.83
N ASN A 95 1.55 -1.34 18.82
CA ASN A 95 0.88 -2.23 19.76
C ASN A 95 1.77 -3.46 20.03
N ASP A 96 2.03 -3.76 21.29
CA ASP A 96 2.79 -4.95 21.73
C ASP A 96 4.12 -5.16 20.99
N ASN A 97 4.97 -4.13 20.94
CA ASN A 97 6.28 -4.14 20.28
C ASN A 97 6.20 -4.38 18.77
N LYS A 98 5.06 -4.05 18.17
CA LYS A 98 4.85 -4.13 16.73
C LYS A 98 4.30 -2.80 16.23
N VAL A 99 4.66 -2.47 14.99
CA VAL A 99 4.18 -1.27 14.32
C VAL A 99 3.24 -1.70 13.20
N TYR A 100 2.10 -1.05 13.12
CA TYR A 100 1.06 -1.33 12.15
C TYR A 100 0.83 -0.14 11.22
N LEU A 101 0.70 -0.45 9.94
CA LEU A 101 0.19 0.47 8.93
C LEU A 101 -1.04 -0.20 8.33
N GLU A 102 -2.19 0.44 8.43
CA GLU A 102 -3.43 -0.08 7.86
C GLU A 102 -4.01 0.93 6.89
N ILE A 103 -4.49 0.43 5.75
CA ILE A 103 -5.20 1.24 4.78
C ILE A 103 -6.52 0.55 4.48
N GLN A 104 -7.61 1.22 4.82
CA GLN A 104 -8.98 0.71 4.67
C GLN A 104 -9.73 1.51 3.64
N ASP A 105 -10.34 0.80 2.68
CA ASP A 105 -11.28 1.38 1.73
C ASP A 105 -12.67 0.77 1.89
N TYR A 106 -13.65 1.44 1.32
CA TYR A 106 -15.05 1.00 1.30
C TYR A 106 -15.50 0.77 -0.15
N GLY A 107 -14.62 0.14 -0.92
CA GLY A 107 -14.83 -0.11 -2.34
C GLY A 107 -15.49 -1.44 -2.64
N ILE A 108 -15.15 -1.98 -3.81
CA ILE A 108 -15.75 -3.21 -4.33
C ILE A 108 -15.42 -4.46 -3.51
N GLY A 109 -14.36 -4.41 -2.72
CA GLY A 109 -13.89 -5.59 -2.01
C GLY A 109 -13.22 -6.62 -2.93
N ILE A 110 -12.75 -7.70 -2.32
CA ILE A 110 -12.00 -8.75 -3.02
C ILE A 110 -12.54 -10.10 -2.58
N SER A 111 -12.87 -10.98 -3.54
CA SER A 111 -13.31 -12.33 -3.23
C SER A 111 -12.20 -13.16 -2.56
N GLU A 112 -12.56 -14.20 -1.81
CA GLU A 112 -11.58 -15.11 -1.20
C GLU A 112 -10.61 -15.71 -2.22
N THR A 113 -11.11 -16.08 -3.39
CA THR A 113 -10.30 -16.62 -4.47
C THR A 113 -9.26 -15.63 -4.94
N ASP A 114 -9.67 -14.38 -5.16
CA ASP A 114 -8.75 -13.32 -5.60
C ASP A 114 -7.76 -12.93 -4.51
N GLN A 115 -8.18 -12.90 -3.24
CA GLN A 115 -7.30 -12.58 -2.11
C GLN A 115 -6.06 -13.46 -2.05
N LYS A 116 -6.17 -14.70 -2.49
CA LYS A 116 -5.05 -15.64 -2.54
C LYS A 116 -4.04 -15.30 -3.62
N ARG A 117 -4.44 -14.51 -4.62
CA ARG A 117 -3.65 -14.22 -5.81
C ARG A 117 -3.26 -12.77 -6.01
N ILE A 118 -3.82 -11.83 -5.22
CA ILE A 118 -3.61 -10.39 -5.45
C ILE A 118 -2.14 -9.94 -5.32
N PHE A 119 -1.30 -10.72 -4.65
CA PHE A 119 0.13 -10.43 -4.52
C PHE A 119 0.98 -11.09 -5.62
N GLU A 120 0.36 -11.85 -6.53
CA GLU A 120 1.06 -12.42 -7.68
C GLU A 120 1.36 -11.32 -8.71
N ARG A 121 2.49 -11.45 -9.39
CA ARG A 121 2.87 -10.51 -10.45
C ARG A 121 1.84 -10.52 -11.57
N PHE A 122 1.46 -9.34 -12.05
CA PHE A 122 0.53 -9.12 -13.15
C PHE A 122 -0.89 -9.59 -12.89
N TYR A 123 -1.21 -10.08 -11.69
CA TYR A 123 -2.58 -10.46 -11.36
C TYR A 123 -3.46 -9.22 -11.17
N ARG A 124 -4.63 -9.25 -11.77
CA ARG A 124 -5.62 -8.19 -11.67
C ARG A 124 -7.00 -8.80 -11.47
N VAL A 125 -7.73 -8.31 -10.48
CA VAL A 125 -9.07 -8.78 -10.16
C VAL A 125 -10.05 -8.42 -11.29
N ASP A 126 -9.95 -7.20 -11.83
CA ASP A 126 -10.78 -6.70 -12.93
C ASP A 126 -9.88 -6.03 -13.96
N LYS A 127 -9.63 -6.74 -15.06
CA LYS A 127 -8.76 -6.27 -16.14
C LYS A 127 -9.28 -5.01 -16.83
N ALA A 128 -10.61 -4.90 -17.01
CA ALA A 128 -11.22 -3.75 -17.68
C ALA A 128 -11.11 -2.50 -16.82
N ARG A 129 -11.47 -2.61 -15.54
CA ARG A 129 -11.40 -1.50 -14.57
C ARG A 129 -9.96 -1.09 -14.31
N SER A 130 -9.06 -2.04 -14.27
CA SER A 130 -7.64 -1.79 -14.05
C SER A 130 -7.00 -1.04 -15.22
N ARG A 131 -7.49 -1.22 -16.45
CA ARG A 131 -7.02 -0.46 -17.62
C ARG A 131 -7.31 1.03 -17.45
N ASP A 132 -8.50 1.37 -16.98
CA ASP A 132 -8.91 2.75 -16.76
C ASP A 132 -8.09 3.43 -15.66
N SER A 133 -7.70 2.69 -14.65
CA SER A 133 -6.86 3.20 -13.56
C SER A 133 -5.36 3.22 -13.88
N GLY A 134 -4.95 2.63 -15.01
CA GLY A 134 -3.55 2.58 -15.42
C GLY A 134 -2.68 1.61 -14.63
N GLY A 135 -3.27 0.70 -13.84
CA GLY A 135 -2.53 -0.27 -13.04
C GLY A 135 -1.75 -1.29 -13.87
N THR A 136 -0.56 -1.68 -13.39
CA THR A 136 0.32 -2.64 -14.06
C THR A 136 0.15 -4.08 -13.59
N GLY A 137 -0.48 -4.29 -12.42
CA GLY A 137 -0.55 -5.59 -11.76
C GLY A 137 0.69 -5.93 -10.96
N LEU A 138 1.62 -5.00 -10.80
CA LEU A 138 2.88 -5.20 -10.06
C LEU A 138 2.90 -4.51 -8.69
N GLY A 139 2.01 -3.53 -8.46
CA GLY A 139 2.04 -2.72 -7.23
C GLY A 139 1.98 -3.54 -5.94
N LEU A 140 1.07 -4.50 -5.85
CA LEU A 140 0.92 -5.34 -4.65
C LEU A 140 2.06 -6.35 -4.50
N SER A 141 2.57 -6.91 -5.60
CA SER A 141 3.73 -7.81 -5.52
C SER A 141 4.99 -7.06 -5.08
N ILE A 142 5.20 -5.86 -5.58
CA ILE A 142 6.31 -4.98 -5.16
C ILE A 142 6.16 -4.65 -3.66
N THR A 143 4.96 -4.28 -3.23
CA THR A 143 4.67 -3.97 -1.82
C THR A 143 5.01 -5.15 -0.92
N LYS A 144 4.59 -6.35 -1.28
CA LYS A 144 4.88 -7.56 -0.51
C LYS A 144 6.38 -7.82 -0.42
N HIS A 145 7.11 -7.71 -1.52
CA HIS A 145 8.57 -7.89 -1.54
C HIS A 145 9.27 -6.89 -0.63
N ILE A 146 8.87 -5.63 -0.67
CA ILE A 146 9.46 -4.59 0.19
C ILE A 146 9.20 -4.91 1.66
N VAL A 147 7.97 -5.23 2.01
CA VAL A 147 7.58 -5.54 3.40
C VAL A 147 8.37 -6.75 3.92
N GLU A 148 8.45 -7.82 3.13
CA GLU A 148 9.21 -9.02 3.49
C GLU A 148 10.71 -8.75 3.62
N ALA A 149 11.27 -7.90 2.76
CA ALA A 149 12.68 -7.48 2.85
C ALA A 149 12.98 -6.70 4.14
N HIS A 150 11.95 -6.12 4.76
CA HIS A 150 12.04 -5.45 6.07
C HIS A 150 11.64 -6.37 7.23
N ASN A 151 11.57 -7.70 6.99
CA ASN A 151 11.14 -8.69 7.97
C ASN A 151 9.72 -8.42 8.51
N GLY A 152 8.91 -7.77 7.70
CA GLY A 152 7.52 -7.49 8.00
C GLY A 152 6.57 -8.48 7.36
N ARG A 153 5.29 -8.21 7.53
CA ARG A 153 4.22 -9.04 6.98
C ARG A 153 3.11 -8.14 6.44
N ILE A 154 2.49 -8.55 5.34
CA ILE A 154 1.31 -7.88 4.80
C ILE A 154 0.14 -8.86 4.73
N ASP A 155 -1.01 -8.43 5.21
CA ASP A 155 -2.25 -9.19 5.15
C ASP A 155 -3.35 -8.34 4.54
N VAL A 156 -4.36 -9.00 3.96
CA VAL A 156 -5.56 -8.37 3.46
C VAL A 156 -6.79 -8.99 4.12
N LYS A 157 -7.73 -8.14 4.50
CA LYS A 157 -9.04 -8.56 5.01
C LYS A 157 -10.08 -7.85 4.16
N SER A 158 -10.91 -8.62 3.46
CA SER A 158 -11.86 -8.07 2.49
C SER A 158 -13.05 -9.00 2.29
N ALA A 159 -14.14 -8.42 1.82
CA ALA A 159 -15.30 -9.17 1.34
C ALA A 159 -15.94 -8.38 0.20
N PRO A 160 -16.49 -9.07 -0.84
CA PRO A 160 -17.15 -8.38 -1.95
C PRO A 160 -18.21 -7.40 -1.46
N GLY A 161 -18.18 -6.18 -1.97
CA GLY A 161 -19.10 -5.10 -1.62
C GLY A 161 -18.84 -4.42 -0.29
N LYS A 162 -17.83 -4.85 0.48
CA LYS A 162 -17.55 -4.32 1.82
C LYS A 162 -16.20 -3.63 1.95
N GLY A 163 -15.48 -3.48 0.82
CA GLY A 163 -14.17 -2.86 0.82
C GLY A 163 -13.08 -3.79 1.32
N SER A 164 -11.93 -3.21 1.62
CA SER A 164 -10.72 -3.96 1.97
C SER A 164 -9.91 -3.24 3.03
N ILE A 165 -9.21 -4.02 3.87
CA ILE A 165 -8.19 -3.51 4.79
C ILE A 165 -6.89 -4.22 4.47
N PHE A 166 -5.87 -3.45 4.07
CA PHE A 166 -4.51 -3.93 3.94
C PHE A 166 -3.75 -3.55 5.21
N LYS A 167 -3.18 -4.54 5.86
CA LYS A 167 -2.45 -4.36 7.11
C LYS A 167 -0.98 -4.77 6.92
N VAL A 168 -0.08 -3.84 7.16
CA VAL A 168 1.36 -4.07 7.16
C VAL A 168 1.85 -4.08 8.61
N LEU A 169 2.62 -5.09 8.94
CA LEU A 169 3.17 -5.29 10.26
C LEU A 169 4.70 -5.22 10.19
N PHE A 170 5.29 -4.36 11.01
CA PHE A 170 6.73 -4.31 11.22
C PHE A 170 7.05 -4.68 12.66
N ASN A 171 8.17 -5.37 12.87
CA ASN A 171 8.64 -5.60 14.22
C ASN A 171 9.27 -4.32 14.76
N ASP A 172 8.91 -3.97 16.01
CA ASP A 172 9.47 -2.83 16.72
C ASP A 172 10.69 -3.34 17.52
N ASN A 173 11.87 -3.08 17.02
CA ASN A 173 13.11 -3.51 17.68
C ASN A 173 13.65 -2.44 18.62
#